data_5e76868f78c7908420fd5da543d89632
#
_entry.id   5e76868f78c7908420fd5da543d89632
#
_cell.length_a   1.000
_cell.length_b   1.000
_cell.length_c   1.000
_cell.angle_alpha   90.00
_cell.angle_beta   90.00
_cell.angle_gamma   90.00
#
_symmetry.space_group_name_H-M   'P 1'
#
loop_
_entity.id
_entity.type
_entity.pdbx_description
1 polymer ?
#
loop_
_entity_poly.entity_id
_entity_poly.type
_entity_poly.pdbx_seq_one_letter_code
_entity_poly.pdbx_strand_id
1 'polypeptide(L)'
;MTPGETRVVRRSVGDVDVVELHGEVDFASADEVREALCAGGAPTVVVELGEVDFIDSAGLRALDAANRDLRTAGRALALVAPPASRAAFTFRIAGFSADGVHDSVETVLRTVANRQG
;
A
#
# COMPACT_ATOMS: atom_id res chain seq x y z
N MET A 1 -17.47 7.66 -12.90
CA MET A 1 -16.02 7.47 -12.66
C MET A 1 -15.32 7.34 -14.00
N THR A 2 -14.25 8.08 -14.20
CA THR A 2 -13.43 7.98 -15.42
C THR A 2 -12.55 6.73 -15.32
N PRO A 3 -12.41 5.93 -16.40
CA PRO A 3 -11.50 4.79 -16.39
C PRO A 3 -10.08 5.25 -16.02
N GLY A 4 -9.42 4.49 -15.15
CA GLY A 4 -8.07 4.79 -14.71
C GLY A 4 -7.97 5.67 -13.48
N GLU A 5 -9.09 6.24 -12.99
CA GLU A 5 -9.04 7.01 -11.75
C GLU A 5 -8.70 6.13 -10.56
N THR A 6 -7.94 6.70 -9.61
CA THR A 6 -7.64 6.04 -8.35
C THR A 6 -8.87 6.05 -7.45
N ARG A 7 -9.18 4.90 -6.87
CA ARG A 7 -10.21 4.80 -5.85
C ARG A 7 -9.60 4.21 -4.59
N VAL A 8 -9.95 4.80 -3.46
CA VAL A 8 -9.42 4.40 -2.15
C VAL A 8 -10.56 3.83 -1.31
N VAL A 9 -10.38 2.62 -0.82
CA VAL A 9 -11.35 1.97 0.08
C VAL A 9 -10.60 1.62 1.37
N ARG A 10 -11.13 2.03 2.51
CA ARG A 10 -10.49 1.79 3.81
C ARG A 10 -11.36 0.91 4.68
N ARG A 11 -10.71 0.04 5.47
CA ARG A 11 -11.36 -0.72 6.53
C ARG A 11 -10.38 -0.92 7.68
N SER A 12 -10.89 -1.11 8.88
CA SER A 12 -10.07 -1.37 10.07
C SER A 12 -10.22 -2.82 10.48
N VAL A 13 -9.09 -3.47 10.79
CA VAL A 13 -9.06 -4.83 11.32
C VAL A 13 -8.16 -4.76 12.57
N GLY A 14 -8.79 -4.69 13.77
CA GLY A 14 -8.02 -4.47 15.00
C GLY A 14 -7.24 -3.18 14.94
N ASP A 15 -5.95 -3.24 15.17
CA ASP A 15 -5.04 -2.09 15.16
C ASP A 15 -4.46 -1.82 13.76
N VAL A 16 -5.02 -2.45 12.73
CA VAL A 16 -4.52 -2.35 11.37
C VAL A 16 -5.53 -1.62 10.51
N ASP A 17 -5.09 -0.59 9.79
CA ASP A 17 -5.86 0.02 8.71
C ASP A 17 -5.49 -0.68 7.41
N VAL A 18 -6.50 -1.18 6.70
CA VAL A 18 -6.30 -1.76 5.37
C VAL A 18 -6.81 -0.75 4.35
N VAL A 19 -5.92 -0.28 3.49
CA VAL A 19 -6.22 0.70 2.44
C VAL A 19 -6.10 0.00 1.11
N GLU A 20 -7.23 -0.21 0.46
CA GLU A 20 -7.28 -0.86 -0.85
C GLU A 20 -7.30 0.22 -1.93
N LEU A 21 -6.36 0.14 -2.85
CA LEU A 21 -6.27 1.06 -3.98
C LEU A 21 -6.75 0.37 -5.25
N HIS A 22 -7.53 1.10 -6.06
CA HIS A 22 -8.04 0.63 -7.35
C HIS A 22 -7.63 1.59 -8.45
N GLY A 23 -7.44 1.09 -9.65
CA GLY A 23 -7.17 1.89 -10.83
C GLY A 23 -5.70 2.22 -11.00
N GLU A 24 -5.39 3.48 -11.27
CA GLU A 24 -4.03 3.91 -11.58
C GLU A 24 -3.44 4.71 -10.42
N VAL A 25 -2.23 4.33 -10.01
CA VAL A 25 -1.45 5.08 -9.02
C VAL A 25 -0.35 5.79 -9.79
N ASP A 26 -0.58 7.06 -10.11
CA ASP A 26 0.24 7.81 -11.04
C ASP A 26 0.52 9.22 -10.53
N PHE A 27 1.16 10.04 -11.37
CA PHE A 27 1.48 11.41 -11.03
C PHE A 27 0.24 12.19 -10.58
N ALA A 28 -0.91 11.99 -11.23
CA ALA A 28 -2.12 12.73 -10.90
C ALA A 28 -2.72 12.35 -9.54
N SER A 29 -2.50 11.11 -9.09
CA SER A 29 -3.05 10.61 -7.82
C SER A 29 -2.02 10.48 -6.71
N ALA A 30 -0.75 10.77 -6.97
CA ALA A 30 0.34 10.52 -6.03
C ALA A 30 0.11 11.17 -4.66
N ASP A 31 -0.26 12.45 -4.63
CA ASP A 31 -0.47 13.17 -3.38
C ASP A 31 -1.67 12.64 -2.61
N GLU A 32 -2.76 12.35 -3.31
CA GLU A 32 -3.95 11.76 -2.70
C GLU A 32 -3.66 10.40 -2.08
N VAL A 33 -2.91 9.56 -2.79
CA VAL A 33 -2.51 8.25 -2.28
C VAL A 33 -1.66 8.38 -1.03
N ARG A 34 -0.64 9.24 -1.07
CA ARG A 34 0.23 9.48 0.10
C ARG A 34 -0.59 9.95 1.31
N GLU A 35 -1.48 10.91 1.12
CA GLU A 35 -2.34 11.41 2.19
C GLU A 35 -3.25 10.31 2.74
N ALA A 36 -3.84 9.50 1.87
CA ALA A 36 -4.72 8.42 2.28
C ALA A 36 -3.97 7.38 3.13
N LEU A 37 -2.74 7.03 2.75
CA LEU A 37 -1.94 6.05 3.48
C LEU A 37 -1.49 6.58 4.83
N CYS A 38 -1.24 7.88 4.95
CA CYS A 38 -0.76 8.48 6.19
C CYS A 38 -1.90 8.91 7.13
N ALA A 39 -3.13 8.90 6.66
CA ALA A 39 -4.29 9.30 7.46
C ALA A 39 -4.53 8.34 8.62
N GLY A 40 -5.27 8.80 9.63
CA GLY A 40 -5.59 8.00 10.80
C GLY A 40 -4.41 7.86 11.74
N GLY A 41 -4.55 6.95 12.70
CA GLY A 41 -3.53 6.75 13.73
C GLY A 41 -3.17 5.29 13.98
N ALA A 42 -3.59 4.37 13.13
CA ALA A 42 -3.30 2.96 13.32
C ALA A 42 -1.79 2.69 13.31
N PRO A 43 -1.29 1.85 14.21
CA PRO A 43 0.14 1.52 14.25
C PRO A 43 0.64 0.87 12.95
N THR A 44 -0.24 0.14 12.27
CA THR A 44 0.10 -0.53 11.02
C THR A 44 -0.92 -0.16 9.95
N VAL A 45 -0.41 0.22 8.78
CA VAL A 45 -1.21 0.47 7.59
C VAL A 45 -0.82 -0.57 6.54
N VAL A 46 -1.81 -1.28 6.02
CA VAL A 46 -1.63 -2.22 4.93
C VAL A 46 -2.20 -1.58 3.67
N VAL A 47 -1.40 -1.47 2.62
CA VAL A 47 -1.91 -1.03 1.33
C VAL A 47 -2.04 -2.23 0.40
N GLU A 48 -3.25 -2.46 -0.07
CA GLU A 48 -3.57 -3.58 -0.95
C GLU A 48 -3.61 -3.10 -2.39
N LEU A 49 -2.79 -3.71 -3.24
CA LEU A 49 -2.54 -3.28 -4.60
C LEU A 49 -3.01 -4.29 -5.66
N GLY A 50 -3.76 -5.32 -5.25
CA GLY A 50 -4.23 -6.34 -6.17
C GLY A 50 -5.16 -5.83 -7.27
N GLU A 51 -5.85 -4.73 -7.02
CA GLU A 51 -6.80 -4.12 -7.96
C GLU A 51 -6.21 -2.90 -8.68
N VAL A 52 -4.90 -2.65 -8.54
CA VAL A 52 -4.22 -1.57 -9.24
C VAL A 52 -3.83 -2.03 -10.64
N ASP A 53 -4.22 -1.25 -11.65
CA ASP A 53 -3.95 -1.57 -13.05
C ASP A 53 -2.61 -1.03 -13.53
N PHE A 54 -2.12 0.04 -12.91
CA PHE A 54 -0.92 0.73 -13.37
C PHE A 54 -0.30 1.55 -12.24
N ILE A 55 1.03 1.49 -12.13
CA ILE A 55 1.80 2.33 -11.21
C ILE A 55 2.97 2.92 -12.00
N ASP A 56 3.07 4.25 -12.06
CA ASP A 56 4.22 4.90 -12.68
C ASP A 56 5.28 5.26 -11.63
N SER A 57 6.35 5.91 -12.04
CA SER A 57 7.43 6.27 -11.13
C SER A 57 6.97 7.24 -10.03
N ALA A 58 6.01 8.13 -10.33
CA ALA A 58 5.45 9.03 -9.33
C ALA A 58 4.63 8.24 -8.30
N GLY A 59 3.89 7.21 -8.75
CA GLY A 59 3.17 6.31 -7.85
C GLY A 59 4.10 5.54 -6.92
N LEU A 60 5.21 5.01 -7.47
CA LEU A 60 6.20 4.32 -6.65
C LEU A 60 6.82 5.25 -5.61
N ARG A 61 7.13 6.50 -6.00
CA ARG A 61 7.66 7.49 -5.06
C ARG A 61 6.64 7.85 -3.98
N ALA A 62 5.35 7.88 -4.32
CA ALA A 62 4.30 8.14 -3.33
C ALA A 62 4.24 7.04 -2.27
N LEU A 63 4.34 5.78 -2.68
CA LEU A 63 4.37 4.65 -1.75
C LEU A 63 5.61 4.72 -0.84
N ASP A 64 6.76 5.04 -1.41
CA ASP A 64 7.99 5.17 -0.66
C ASP A 64 7.94 6.35 0.33
N ALA A 65 7.38 7.47 -0.12
CA ALA A 65 7.22 8.65 0.75
C ALA A 65 6.27 8.37 1.91
N ALA A 66 5.15 7.67 1.64
CA ALA A 66 4.22 7.28 2.70
C ALA A 66 4.91 6.37 3.72
N ASN A 67 5.74 5.43 3.24
CA ASN A 67 6.49 4.56 4.13
C ASN A 67 7.41 5.36 5.06
N ARG A 68 8.13 6.33 4.52
CA ARG A 68 9.01 7.19 5.33
C ARG A 68 8.22 8.03 6.33
N ASP A 69 7.09 8.61 5.89
CA ASP A 69 6.25 9.43 6.77
C ASP A 69 5.70 8.61 7.94
N LEU A 70 5.23 7.41 7.66
CA LEU A 70 4.68 6.52 8.69
C LEU A 70 5.78 6.09 9.67
N ARG A 71 6.94 5.71 9.16
CA ARG A 71 8.06 5.32 10.02
C ARG A 71 8.50 6.45 10.93
N THR A 72 8.54 7.68 10.42
CA THR A 72 8.87 8.87 11.23
C THR A 72 7.85 9.04 12.36
N ALA A 73 6.60 8.68 12.13
CA ALA A 73 5.55 8.75 13.14
C ALA A 73 5.49 7.51 14.05
N GLY A 74 6.45 6.59 13.94
CA GLY A 74 6.46 5.36 14.73
C GLY A 74 5.46 4.32 14.25
N ARG A 75 5.00 4.44 13.01
CA ARG A 75 4.00 3.56 12.41
C ARG A 75 4.65 2.73 11.30
N ALA A 76 3.98 1.68 10.85
CA ALA A 76 4.51 0.78 9.83
C ALA A 76 3.60 0.72 8.61
N LEU A 77 4.21 0.61 7.41
CA LEU A 77 3.49 0.38 6.17
C LEU A 77 3.86 -1.01 5.63
N ALA A 78 2.85 -1.78 5.27
CA ALA A 78 3.03 -3.07 4.60
C ALA A 78 2.35 -3.01 3.24
N LEU A 79 3.07 -3.38 2.19
CA LEU A 79 2.54 -3.45 0.83
C LEU A 79 2.05 -4.87 0.56
N VAL A 80 0.87 -4.98 -0.02
CA VAL A 80 0.32 -6.27 -0.46
C VAL A 80 0.14 -6.23 -1.98
N ALA A 81 0.88 -7.09 -2.66
CA ALA A 81 0.81 -7.25 -4.11
C ALA A 81 0.81 -8.74 -4.42
N PRO A 82 -0.37 -9.33 -4.68
CA PRO A 82 -0.43 -10.75 -5.03
C PRO A 82 0.52 -11.07 -6.19
N PRO A 83 1.16 -12.25 -6.20
CA PRO A 83 2.21 -12.55 -7.18
C PRO A 83 1.81 -12.38 -8.64
N ALA A 84 0.55 -12.62 -8.96
CA ALA A 84 0.04 -12.48 -10.33
C ALA A 84 -0.47 -11.06 -10.64
N SER A 85 -0.40 -10.14 -9.68
CA SER A 85 -0.93 -8.79 -9.87
C SER A 85 -0.03 -7.91 -10.74
N ARG A 86 -0.62 -6.90 -11.34
CA ARG A 86 0.11 -5.89 -12.10
C ARG A 86 1.12 -5.17 -11.23
N ALA A 87 0.74 -4.87 -9.99
CA ALA A 87 1.63 -4.19 -9.02
C ALA A 87 2.88 -5.04 -8.74
N ALA A 88 2.72 -6.34 -8.53
CA ALA A 88 3.86 -7.23 -8.28
C ALA A 88 4.82 -7.24 -9.48
N PHE A 89 4.29 -7.26 -10.70
CA PHE A 89 5.08 -7.18 -11.91
C PHE A 89 5.86 -5.87 -11.96
N THR A 90 5.18 -4.75 -11.69
CA THR A 90 5.81 -3.42 -11.69
C THR A 90 6.94 -3.34 -10.66
N PHE A 91 6.73 -3.87 -9.47
CA PHE A 91 7.76 -3.86 -8.43
C PHE A 91 9.01 -4.65 -8.84
N ARG A 92 8.84 -5.79 -9.51
CA ARG A 92 9.97 -6.58 -10.00
C ARG A 92 10.78 -5.82 -11.05
N ILE A 93 10.08 -5.17 -12.00
CA ILE A 93 10.73 -4.40 -13.07
C ILE A 93 11.46 -3.19 -12.50
N ALA A 94 10.86 -2.50 -11.54
CA ALA A 94 11.45 -1.30 -10.94
C ALA A 94 12.53 -1.60 -9.92
N GLY A 95 12.75 -2.86 -9.56
CA GLY A 95 13.69 -3.22 -8.50
C GLY A 95 13.23 -2.77 -7.11
N PHE A 96 11.94 -2.64 -6.91
CA PHE A 96 11.37 -2.25 -5.62
C PHE A 96 11.65 -3.37 -4.61
N SER A 97 12.01 -3.00 -3.37
CA SER A 97 12.45 -3.96 -2.37
C SER A 97 11.38 -5.01 -2.06
N ALA A 98 11.78 -6.27 -2.10
CA ALA A 98 10.88 -7.38 -1.83
C ALA A 98 10.55 -7.52 -0.34
N ASP A 99 11.36 -6.93 0.55
CA ASP A 99 11.22 -7.13 2.00
C ASP A 99 9.94 -6.51 2.54
N GLY A 100 9.41 -5.50 1.89
CA GLY A 100 8.18 -4.83 2.29
C GLY A 100 6.95 -5.25 1.52
N VAL A 101 7.04 -6.26 0.64
CA VAL A 101 5.94 -6.68 -0.23
C VAL A 101 5.46 -8.07 0.17
N HIS A 102 4.17 -8.18 0.47
CA HIS A 102 3.52 -9.41 0.93
C HIS A 102 2.53 -9.90 -0.11
N ASP A 103 2.22 -11.20 -0.07
CA ASP A 103 1.31 -11.82 -1.04
C ASP A 103 -0.16 -11.55 -0.74
N SER A 104 -0.51 -11.36 0.53
CA SER A 104 -1.90 -11.18 0.94
C SER A 104 -2.02 -10.37 2.21
N VAL A 105 -3.20 -9.79 2.42
CA VAL A 105 -3.53 -9.09 3.67
C VAL A 105 -3.45 -10.05 4.86
N GLU A 106 -3.91 -11.28 4.70
CA GLU A 106 -3.90 -12.27 5.78
C GLU A 106 -2.49 -12.56 6.28
N THR A 107 -1.51 -12.61 5.37
CA THR A 107 -0.12 -12.81 5.74
C THR A 107 0.37 -11.67 6.64
N VAL A 108 0.03 -10.43 6.30
CA VAL A 108 0.39 -9.27 7.12
C VAL A 108 -0.28 -9.33 8.48
N LEU A 109 -1.59 -9.59 8.51
CA LEU A 109 -2.35 -9.64 9.75
C LEU A 109 -1.81 -10.71 10.70
N ARG A 110 -1.42 -11.85 10.16
CA ARG A 110 -0.82 -12.94 10.93
C ARG A 110 0.52 -12.52 11.53
N THR A 111 1.34 -11.84 10.75
CA THR A 111 2.65 -11.34 11.21
C THR A 111 2.48 -10.33 12.34
N VAL A 112 1.53 -9.40 12.22
CA VAL A 112 1.24 -8.40 13.25
C VAL A 112 0.75 -9.09 14.52
N ALA A 113 -0.17 -10.05 14.42
CA ALA A 113 -0.69 -10.78 15.57
C ALA A 113 0.41 -11.53 16.30
N ASN A 114 1.35 -12.14 15.57
CA ASN A 114 2.47 -12.87 16.16
C ASN A 114 3.41 -11.95 16.93
N ARG A 115 3.60 -10.70 16.47
CA ARG A 115 4.45 -9.73 17.17
C ARG A 115 3.82 -9.24 18.47
N GLN A 116 2.50 -9.21 18.51
CA GLN A 116 1.75 -8.74 19.68
C GLN A 116 1.46 -9.85 20.69
N GLY A 117 1.59 -11.10 20.24
CA GLY A 117 1.29 -12.29 21.03
C GLY A 117 2.44 -12.75 21.94
#